data_b33fc88ca6c6964e66bc47bd2ae2259a
#
_entry.id   b33fc88ca6c6964e66bc47bd2ae2259a
#
_cell.length_a   1.000
_cell.length_b   1.000
_cell.length_c   1.000
_cell.angle_alpha   90.00
_cell.angle_beta   90.00
_cell.angle_gamma   90.00
#
_symmetry.space_group_name_H-M   'P 1'
#
loop_
_entity.id
_entity.type
_entity.pdbx_description
1 polymer ?
#
loop_
_entity_poly.entity_id
_entity_poly.type
_entity_poly.pdbx_seq_one_letter_code
_entity_poly.pdbx_strand_id
1 'polypeptide(L)'
;MRHLYILLFILLFSVPVSASYILIPMDAESQAEHLKAYGITYWTLEKQLKVKWLLNYRGGSFLLPDTEEIKKECQIRGISFEVLSNSKIEEILNLISSPSQNMEAVVLEKAPRIAVYSPKGNQPWDDAVTMVLTYAEIPYTVIYDEEVLTDQLLLFDWLHLHHEDFTGQYGKFYRAYRAAPWYIKNKKE
;
A
#
# COMPACT_ATOMS: atom_id res chain seq x y z
N MET A 1 -0.35 -56.19 4.09
CA MET A 1 -0.55 -55.75 2.68
C MET A 1 -1.70 -54.73 2.52
N ARG A 2 -2.79 -54.80 3.30
CA ARG A 2 -3.95 -53.86 3.19
C ARG A 2 -3.62 -52.40 3.50
N HIS A 3 -2.65 -52.13 4.41
CA HIS A 3 -2.23 -50.77 4.77
C HIS A 3 -1.30 -50.11 3.75
N LEU A 4 -0.61 -50.89 2.90
CA LEU A 4 0.25 -50.41 1.82
C LEU A 4 -0.54 -49.78 0.69
N TYR A 5 -1.73 -50.30 0.39
CA TYR A 5 -2.61 -49.77 -0.66
C TYR A 5 -3.26 -48.45 -0.23
N ILE A 6 -3.53 -48.24 1.04
CA ILE A 6 -4.08 -46.97 1.57
C ILE A 6 -3.03 -45.85 1.47
N LEU A 7 -1.78 -46.14 1.76
CA LEU A 7 -0.69 -45.18 1.62
C LEU A 7 -0.44 -44.77 0.15
N LEU A 8 -0.53 -45.73 -0.77
CA LEU A 8 -0.37 -45.47 -2.19
C LEU A 8 -1.53 -44.64 -2.77
N PHE A 9 -2.75 -44.79 -2.22
CA PHE A 9 -3.92 -44.04 -2.67
C PHE A 9 -3.92 -42.59 -2.23
N ILE A 10 -3.29 -42.26 -1.07
CA ILE A 10 -3.13 -40.91 -0.57
C ILE A 10 -2.07 -40.12 -1.40
N LEU A 11 -1.06 -40.80 -1.94
CA LEU A 11 -0.01 -40.19 -2.78
C LEU A 11 -0.50 -39.80 -4.18
N LEU A 12 -1.62 -40.39 -4.67
CA LEU A 12 -2.13 -40.10 -6.00
C LEU A 12 -3.06 -38.89 -6.10
N PHE A 13 -3.40 -38.25 -4.97
CA PHE A 13 -4.27 -37.04 -4.91
C PHE A 13 -3.55 -35.77 -4.52
N SER A 14 -2.23 -35.69 -4.61
CA SER A 14 -1.54 -34.42 -4.57
C SER A 14 -1.78 -33.68 -5.88
N VAL A 15 -2.95 -33.04 -6.00
CA VAL A 15 -3.20 -32.04 -7.03
C VAL A 15 -2.19 -30.92 -6.79
N PRO A 16 -1.31 -30.60 -7.73
CA PRO A 16 -0.44 -29.46 -7.57
C PRO A 16 -1.33 -28.22 -7.42
N VAL A 17 -1.35 -27.63 -6.25
CA VAL A 17 -1.95 -26.30 -6.07
C VAL A 17 -1.10 -25.36 -6.92
N SER A 18 -1.58 -25.11 -8.12
CA SER A 18 -0.98 -24.12 -9.01
C SER A 18 -1.25 -22.78 -8.36
N ALA A 19 -0.21 -22.13 -7.84
CA ALA A 19 -0.34 -20.77 -7.35
C ALA A 19 -0.64 -19.89 -8.58
N SER A 20 -1.89 -19.44 -8.70
CA SER A 20 -2.30 -18.46 -9.69
C SER A 20 -2.20 -17.06 -9.09
N TYR A 21 -2.06 -16.06 -9.94
CA TYR A 21 -2.02 -14.66 -9.55
C TYR A 21 -2.96 -13.84 -10.41
N ILE A 22 -3.42 -12.73 -9.86
CA ILE A 22 -4.07 -11.68 -10.63
C ILE A 22 -3.10 -10.54 -10.87
N LEU A 23 -3.10 -10.01 -12.08
CA LEU A 23 -2.39 -8.78 -12.43
C LEU A 23 -3.37 -7.62 -12.39
N ILE A 24 -3.05 -6.61 -11.62
CA ILE A 24 -3.72 -5.31 -11.66
C ILE A 24 -2.87 -4.38 -12.53
N PRO A 25 -3.26 -4.12 -13.78
CA PRO A 25 -2.53 -3.22 -14.66
C PRO A 25 -2.64 -1.78 -14.16
N MET A 26 -1.62 -0.97 -14.42
CA MET A 26 -1.60 0.45 -14.04
C MET A 26 -1.41 1.37 -15.25
N ASP A 27 -1.46 0.84 -16.47
CA ASP A 27 -1.53 1.65 -17.68
C ASP A 27 -2.92 2.27 -17.83
N ALA A 28 -2.98 3.51 -18.38
CA ALA A 28 -4.21 4.28 -18.50
C ALA A 28 -5.26 3.65 -19.42
N GLU A 29 -4.85 2.76 -20.31
CA GLU A 29 -5.75 2.06 -21.24
C GLU A 29 -6.51 0.92 -20.55
N SER A 30 -5.89 0.31 -19.55
CA SER A 30 -6.42 -0.88 -18.87
C SER A 30 -7.04 -0.59 -17.50
N GLN A 31 -6.70 0.54 -16.87
CA GLN A 31 -7.13 0.88 -15.53
C GLN A 31 -7.70 2.30 -15.43
N ALA A 32 -8.95 2.41 -14.99
CA ALA A 32 -9.58 3.70 -14.68
C ALA A 32 -9.34 4.12 -13.21
N GLU A 33 -9.29 3.15 -12.29
CA GLU A 33 -9.28 3.38 -10.84
C GLU A 33 -7.89 3.16 -10.22
N HIS A 34 -6.88 3.90 -10.71
CA HIS A 34 -5.49 3.77 -10.25
C HIS A 34 -5.33 3.90 -8.74
N LEU A 35 -5.99 4.89 -8.11
CA LEU A 35 -5.86 5.12 -6.68
C LEU A 35 -6.44 3.95 -5.87
N LYS A 36 -7.57 3.40 -6.30
CA LYS A 36 -8.15 2.22 -5.66
C LYS A 36 -7.33 0.95 -5.89
N ALA A 37 -6.54 0.89 -6.97
CA ALA A 37 -5.58 -0.19 -7.17
C ALA A 37 -4.46 -0.20 -6.12
N TYR A 38 -4.00 0.96 -5.66
CA TYR A 38 -3.14 1.05 -4.48
C TYR A 38 -3.87 0.61 -3.20
N GLY A 39 -5.13 0.97 -3.05
CA GLY A 39 -5.96 0.59 -1.91
C GLY A 39 -6.16 -0.91 -1.77
N ILE A 40 -6.47 -1.63 -2.85
CA ILE A 40 -6.60 -3.09 -2.81
C ILE A 40 -5.26 -3.78 -2.55
N THR A 41 -4.16 -3.21 -3.06
CA THR A 41 -2.81 -3.67 -2.76
C THR A 41 -2.50 -3.56 -1.27
N TYR A 42 -2.79 -2.41 -0.67
CA TYR A 42 -2.65 -2.18 0.76
C TYR A 42 -3.51 -3.15 1.58
N TRP A 43 -4.80 -3.27 1.25
CA TRP A 43 -5.73 -4.20 1.90
C TRP A 43 -5.27 -5.67 1.82
N THR A 44 -4.67 -6.07 0.70
CA THR A 44 -4.08 -7.42 0.54
C THR A 44 -2.91 -7.62 1.51
N LEU A 45 -2.07 -6.60 1.70
CA LEU A 45 -0.95 -6.64 2.65
C LEU A 45 -1.43 -6.67 4.11
N GLU A 46 -2.55 -6.01 4.46
CA GLU A 46 -3.16 -6.11 5.79
C GLU A 46 -3.61 -7.55 6.13
N LYS A 47 -3.96 -8.34 5.12
CA LYS A 47 -4.26 -9.77 5.26
C LYS A 47 -3.01 -10.65 5.33
N GLN A 48 -1.84 -10.05 5.44
CA GLN A 48 -0.53 -10.75 5.50
C GLN A 48 -0.23 -11.55 4.23
N LEU A 49 -0.83 -11.19 3.10
CA LEU A 49 -0.55 -11.75 1.79
C LEU A 49 0.48 -10.86 1.08
N LYS A 50 1.54 -11.49 0.56
CA LYS A 50 2.58 -10.76 -0.17
C LYS A 50 2.08 -10.36 -1.55
N VAL A 51 2.49 -9.16 -1.98
CA VAL A 51 2.20 -8.60 -3.31
C VAL A 51 3.53 -8.35 -4.02
N LYS A 52 3.58 -8.51 -5.34
CA LYS A 52 4.71 -8.02 -6.12
C LYS A 52 4.33 -6.74 -6.85
N TRP A 53 5.12 -5.70 -6.67
CA TRP A 53 5.02 -4.48 -7.44
C TRP A 53 5.97 -4.55 -8.62
N LEU A 54 5.43 -4.49 -9.82
CA LEU A 54 6.16 -4.57 -11.08
C LEU A 54 6.47 -3.16 -11.58
N LEU A 55 7.55 -2.57 -11.09
CA LEU A 55 7.98 -1.22 -11.42
C LEU A 55 8.21 -1.07 -12.93
N ASN A 56 7.63 -0.03 -13.51
CA ASN A 56 7.67 0.32 -14.94
C ASN A 56 7.06 -0.74 -15.90
N TYR A 57 6.52 -1.84 -15.40
CA TYR A 57 5.75 -2.78 -16.22
C TYR A 57 4.29 -2.34 -16.26
N ARG A 58 3.78 -1.98 -17.46
CA ARG A 58 2.39 -1.51 -17.65
C ARG A 58 1.96 -0.46 -16.61
N GLY A 59 2.75 0.61 -16.49
CA GLY A 59 2.48 1.71 -15.57
C GLY A 59 2.81 1.45 -14.10
N GLY A 60 3.48 0.33 -13.76
CA GLY A 60 3.80 -0.05 -12.39
C GLY A 60 2.76 -0.99 -11.76
N SER A 61 2.40 -2.03 -12.47
CA SER A 61 1.36 -3.02 -12.13
C SER A 61 1.62 -3.79 -10.84
N PHE A 62 0.58 -4.39 -10.29
CA PHE A 62 0.68 -5.25 -9.10
C PHE A 62 0.29 -6.70 -9.44
N LEU A 63 1.04 -7.66 -8.87
CA LEU A 63 0.66 -9.08 -8.85
C LEU A 63 0.20 -9.47 -7.44
N LEU A 64 -1.06 -9.86 -7.31
CA LEU A 64 -1.69 -10.31 -6.08
C LEU A 64 -1.99 -11.81 -6.16
N PRO A 65 -2.06 -12.53 -5.01
CA PRO A 65 -2.54 -13.90 -5.00
C PRO A 65 -3.95 -14.02 -5.60
N ASP A 66 -4.17 -15.03 -6.41
CA ASP A 66 -5.50 -15.31 -6.98
C ASP A 66 -6.39 -15.96 -5.93
N THR A 67 -7.19 -15.17 -5.26
CA THR A 67 -8.25 -15.62 -4.35
C THR A 67 -9.59 -15.02 -4.72
N GLU A 68 -10.67 -15.75 -4.46
CA GLU A 68 -12.02 -15.26 -4.73
C GLU A 68 -12.32 -13.99 -3.93
N GLU A 69 -11.74 -13.86 -2.74
CA GLU A 69 -11.90 -12.68 -1.89
C GLU A 69 -11.28 -11.44 -2.56
N ILE A 70 -10.05 -11.55 -3.08
CA ILE A 70 -9.37 -10.43 -3.76
C ILE A 70 -10.10 -10.06 -5.06
N LYS A 71 -10.51 -11.05 -5.86
CA LYS A 71 -11.28 -10.81 -7.09
C LYS A 71 -12.59 -10.08 -6.82
N LYS A 72 -13.31 -10.52 -5.80
CA LYS A 72 -14.56 -9.88 -5.38
C LYS A 72 -14.32 -8.44 -4.93
N GLU A 73 -13.27 -8.19 -4.17
CA GLU A 73 -12.92 -6.85 -3.70
C GLU A 73 -12.51 -5.94 -4.86
N CYS A 74 -11.75 -6.45 -5.85
CA CYS A 74 -11.47 -5.71 -7.09
C CYS A 74 -12.77 -5.31 -7.81
N GLN A 75 -13.73 -6.22 -7.93
CA GLN A 75 -15.02 -5.93 -8.56
C GLN A 75 -15.82 -4.86 -7.80
N ILE A 76 -15.87 -4.94 -6.47
CA ILE A 76 -16.57 -3.96 -5.63
C ILE A 76 -15.97 -2.56 -5.81
N ARG A 77 -14.64 -2.47 -5.91
CA ARG A 77 -13.92 -1.20 -6.07
C ARG A 77 -13.82 -0.71 -7.50
N GLY A 78 -14.32 -1.46 -8.48
CA GLY A 78 -14.26 -1.13 -9.90
C GLY A 78 -12.85 -1.24 -10.51
N ILE A 79 -12.00 -2.10 -9.94
CA ILE A 79 -10.62 -2.29 -10.36
C ILE A 79 -10.55 -3.36 -11.44
N SER A 80 -9.92 -3.03 -12.57
CA SER A 80 -9.62 -3.98 -13.64
C SER A 80 -8.50 -4.94 -13.21
N PHE A 81 -8.65 -6.21 -13.50
CA PHE A 81 -7.61 -7.22 -13.24
C PHE A 81 -7.62 -8.34 -14.28
N GLU A 82 -6.50 -9.03 -14.42
CA GLU A 82 -6.30 -10.16 -15.31
C GLU A 82 -5.86 -11.38 -14.50
N VAL A 83 -6.53 -12.53 -14.71
CA VAL A 83 -6.08 -13.80 -14.11
C VAL A 83 -4.98 -14.39 -14.99
N LEU A 84 -3.80 -14.62 -14.41
CA LEU A 84 -2.63 -15.09 -15.13
C LEU A 84 -2.28 -16.54 -14.78
N SER A 85 -1.89 -17.33 -15.80
CA SER A 85 -1.26 -18.62 -15.60
C SER A 85 0.18 -18.47 -15.10
N ASN A 86 0.71 -19.50 -14.43
CA ASN A 86 2.10 -19.50 -13.97
C ASN A 86 3.11 -19.27 -15.10
N SER A 87 2.87 -19.87 -16.28
CA SER A 87 3.73 -19.65 -17.44
C SER A 87 3.76 -18.18 -17.90
N LYS A 88 2.61 -17.50 -17.84
CA LYS A 88 2.55 -16.08 -18.20
C LYS A 88 3.24 -15.19 -17.16
N ILE A 89 3.15 -15.55 -15.88
CA ILE A 89 3.86 -14.84 -14.80
C ILE A 89 5.38 -15.00 -14.96
N GLU A 90 5.86 -16.20 -15.26
CA GLU A 90 7.27 -16.46 -15.52
C GLU A 90 7.77 -15.66 -16.73
N GLU A 91 7.00 -15.62 -17.81
CA GLU A 91 7.32 -14.79 -18.99
C GLU A 91 7.48 -13.30 -18.61
N ILE A 92 6.53 -12.76 -17.84
CA ILE A 92 6.55 -11.36 -17.38
C ILE A 92 7.77 -11.11 -16.46
N LEU A 93 8.04 -11.97 -15.50
CA LEU A 93 9.16 -11.81 -14.56
C LEU A 93 10.50 -11.93 -15.28
N ASN A 94 10.63 -12.82 -16.29
CA ASN A 94 11.82 -12.92 -17.14
C ASN A 94 12.03 -11.66 -17.97
N LEU A 95 10.98 -11.08 -18.52
CA LEU A 95 11.04 -9.81 -19.22
C LEU A 95 11.54 -8.70 -18.30
N ILE A 96 10.97 -8.59 -17.11
CA ILE A 96 11.33 -7.56 -16.11
C ILE A 96 12.78 -7.70 -15.66
N SER A 97 13.28 -8.93 -15.50
CA SER A 97 14.65 -9.20 -15.05
C SER A 97 15.71 -8.92 -16.13
N SER A 98 15.32 -8.62 -17.36
CA SER A 98 16.26 -8.30 -18.44
C SER A 98 16.98 -6.97 -18.19
N PRO A 99 18.31 -6.93 -18.19
CA PRO A 99 19.08 -5.71 -17.91
C PRO A 99 18.81 -4.54 -18.86
N SER A 100 18.27 -4.81 -20.05
CA SER A 100 17.91 -3.78 -21.04
C SER A 100 16.59 -3.07 -20.74
N GLN A 101 15.79 -3.62 -19.82
CA GLN A 101 14.50 -3.07 -19.40
C GLN A 101 14.71 -2.29 -18.10
N ASN A 102 14.26 -1.07 -18.05
CA ASN A 102 14.27 -0.28 -16.81
C ASN A 102 13.08 -0.68 -15.93
N MET A 103 13.03 -1.94 -15.52
CA MET A 103 11.94 -2.55 -14.76
C MET A 103 12.49 -3.33 -13.56
N GLU A 104 11.68 -3.47 -12.52
CA GLU A 104 12.01 -4.27 -11.34
C GLU A 104 10.75 -4.90 -10.74
N ALA A 105 10.86 -6.10 -10.17
CA ALA A 105 9.80 -6.75 -9.41
C ALA A 105 10.13 -6.71 -7.91
N VAL A 106 9.48 -5.81 -7.18
CA VAL A 106 9.67 -5.62 -5.73
C VAL A 106 8.61 -6.39 -4.96
N VAL A 107 9.04 -7.16 -3.96
CA VAL A 107 8.10 -7.84 -3.05
C VAL A 107 7.68 -6.89 -1.94
N LEU A 108 6.38 -6.63 -1.85
CA LEU A 108 5.76 -5.91 -0.74
C LEU A 108 5.31 -6.96 0.30
N GLU A 109 5.73 -6.80 1.54
CA GLU A 109 5.52 -7.82 2.58
C GLU A 109 4.55 -7.38 3.67
N LYS A 110 4.37 -6.08 3.87
CA LYS A 110 3.62 -5.50 4.99
C LYS A 110 2.91 -4.22 4.60
N ALA A 111 1.68 -4.04 5.04
CA ALA A 111 1.00 -2.76 5.02
C ALA A 111 1.63 -1.81 6.06
N PRO A 112 2.09 -0.59 5.68
CA PRO A 112 2.63 0.35 6.64
C PRO A 112 1.53 0.95 7.51
N ARG A 113 1.81 1.18 8.80
CA ARG A 113 0.97 1.98 9.68
C ARG A 113 1.28 3.45 9.41
N ILE A 114 0.27 4.20 8.97
CA ILE A 114 0.43 5.57 8.47
C ILE A 114 -0.05 6.56 9.52
N ALA A 115 0.79 7.53 9.87
CA ALA A 115 0.43 8.70 10.64
C ALA A 115 0.39 9.94 9.75
N VAL A 116 -0.58 10.82 10.01
CA VAL A 116 -0.67 12.16 9.42
C VAL A 116 -0.56 13.16 10.55
N TYR A 117 0.47 14.01 10.52
CA TYR A 117 0.65 15.06 11.49
C TYR A 117 -0.22 16.27 11.12
N SER A 118 -1.23 16.57 11.94
CA SER A 118 -2.15 17.67 11.72
C SER A 118 -2.73 18.19 13.03
N PRO A 119 -2.95 19.52 13.20
CA PRO A 119 -3.53 20.10 14.40
C PRO A 119 -4.90 19.51 14.73
N LYS A 120 -5.18 19.29 16.03
CA LYS A 120 -6.48 18.84 16.51
C LYS A 120 -7.56 19.85 16.15
N GLY A 121 -8.68 19.36 15.61
CA GLY A 121 -9.81 20.18 15.21
C GLY A 121 -9.72 20.80 13.81
N ASN A 122 -8.55 20.74 13.17
CA ASN A 122 -8.39 21.05 11.76
C ASN A 122 -8.34 19.73 11.00
N GLN A 123 -9.34 19.50 10.21
CA GLN A 123 -9.31 18.32 9.35
C GLN A 123 -8.40 18.60 8.15
N PRO A 124 -7.55 17.66 7.74
CA PRO A 124 -6.65 17.84 6.61
C PRO A 124 -7.36 17.63 5.25
N TRP A 125 -8.58 18.17 5.09
CA TRP A 125 -9.37 17.94 3.87
C TRP A 125 -8.85 18.64 2.63
N ASP A 126 -8.02 19.62 2.79
CA ASP A 126 -7.30 20.31 1.70
C ASP A 126 -5.94 19.67 1.38
N ASP A 127 -5.55 18.64 2.14
CA ASP A 127 -4.35 17.86 1.86
C ASP A 127 -4.62 16.78 0.81
N ALA A 128 -3.94 16.90 -0.33
CA ALA A 128 -4.08 15.93 -1.42
C ALA A 128 -3.71 14.51 -1.01
N VAL A 129 -2.76 14.32 -0.08
CA VAL A 129 -2.35 12.99 0.38
C VAL A 129 -3.43 12.33 1.21
N THR A 130 -4.05 13.03 2.15
CA THR A 130 -5.15 12.50 2.95
C THR A 130 -6.40 12.25 2.11
N MET A 131 -6.66 13.10 1.12
CA MET A 131 -7.74 12.86 0.15
C MET A 131 -7.50 11.58 -0.67
N VAL A 132 -6.26 11.37 -1.14
CA VAL A 132 -5.87 10.15 -1.86
C VAL A 132 -5.97 8.92 -0.98
N LEU A 133 -5.46 8.96 0.26
CA LEU A 133 -5.55 7.84 1.20
C LEU A 133 -7.01 7.49 1.49
N THR A 134 -7.86 8.49 1.73
CA THR A 134 -9.29 8.30 1.96
C THR A 134 -10.01 7.71 0.74
N TYR A 135 -9.75 8.24 -0.45
CA TYR A 135 -10.34 7.73 -1.69
C TYR A 135 -9.89 6.30 -2.00
N ALA A 136 -8.61 6.00 -1.78
CA ALA A 136 -8.02 4.67 -1.94
C ALA A 136 -8.45 3.69 -0.84
N GLU A 137 -9.15 4.16 0.21
CA GLU A 137 -9.53 3.37 1.38
C GLU A 137 -8.31 2.81 2.13
N ILE A 138 -7.24 3.60 2.18
CA ILE A 138 -6.02 3.29 2.96
C ILE A 138 -6.13 3.98 4.32
N PRO A 139 -6.16 3.23 5.43
CA PRO A 139 -6.30 3.80 6.76
C PRO A 139 -5.07 4.60 7.18
N TYR A 140 -5.31 5.71 7.88
CA TYR A 140 -4.27 6.51 8.53
C TYR A 140 -4.77 7.04 9.86
N THR A 141 -3.84 7.43 10.74
CA THR A 141 -4.13 8.02 12.05
C THR A 141 -3.64 9.45 12.08
N VAL A 142 -4.51 10.38 12.46
CA VAL A 142 -4.11 11.77 12.67
C VAL A 142 -3.46 11.88 14.06
N ILE A 143 -2.25 12.42 14.09
CA ILE A 143 -1.48 12.72 15.31
C ILE A 143 -1.08 14.18 15.34
N TYR A 144 -0.79 14.69 16.53
CA TYR A 144 -0.28 16.05 16.72
C TYR A 144 0.75 16.06 17.85
N ASP A 145 1.09 17.23 18.38
CA ASP A 145 2.16 17.44 19.38
C ASP A 145 2.07 16.48 20.57
N GLU A 146 0.87 16.27 21.12
CA GLU A 146 0.66 15.42 22.30
C GLU A 146 1.05 13.95 22.02
N GLU A 147 0.65 13.42 20.88
CA GLU A 147 0.96 12.04 20.48
C GLU A 147 2.46 11.88 20.19
N VAL A 148 3.11 12.90 19.63
CA VAL A 148 4.56 12.93 19.40
C VAL A 148 5.32 12.97 20.72
N LEU A 149 4.93 13.87 21.64
CA LEU A 149 5.58 14.04 22.96
C LEU A 149 5.38 12.83 23.90
N THR A 150 4.39 11.99 23.62
CA THR A 150 4.14 10.75 24.36
C THR A 150 4.65 9.49 23.65
N ASP A 151 5.60 9.63 22.73
CA ASP A 151 6.26 8.56 21.98
C ASP A 151 5.33 7.73 21.09
N GLN A 152 4.10 8.16 20.82
CA GLN A 152 3.16 7.43 19.98
C GLN A 152 3.62 7.37 18.50
N LEU A 153 4.50 8.30 18.08
CA LEU A 153 5.08 8.28 16.74
C LEU A 153 5.80 6.96 16.43
N LEU A 154 6.37 6.30 17.45
CA LEU A 154 7.06 5.01 17.31
C LEU A 154 6.13 3.85 16.90
N LEU A 155 4.82 4.04 16.99
CA LEU A 155 3.82 3.05 16.57
C LEU A 155 3.61 3.01 15.05
N PHE A 156 4.15 3.97 14.30
CA PHE A 156 3.91 4.13 12.87
C PHE A 156 5.16 3.80 12.05
N ASP A 157 4.92 3.37 10.81
CA ASP A 157 5.97 3.02 9.86
C ASP A 157 6.22 4.17 8.85
N TRP A 158 5.22 5.06 8.66
CA TRP A 158 5.26 6.23 7.79
C TRP A 158 4.57 7.41 8.46
N LEU A 159 5.25 8.58 8.44
CA LEU A 159 4.71 9.87 8.85
C LEU A 159 4.54 10.78 7.63
N HIS A 160 3.31 11.25 7.41
CA HIS A 160 3.02 12.35 6.49
C HIS A 160 2.88 13.66 7.27
N LEU A 161 3.66 14.66 6.88
CA LEU A 161 3.61 16.01 7.46
C LEU A 161 2.71 16.89 6.61
N HIS A 162 1.50 17.15 7.13
CA HIS A 162 0.50 17.95 6.44
C HIS A 162 0.92 19.42 6.39
N HIS A 163 1.04 19.97 5.19
CA HIS A 163 1.40 21.36 4.92
C HIS A 163 2.65 21.88 5.67
N GLU A 164 3.55 20.97 6.05
CA GLU A 164 4.79 21.39 6.69
C GLU A 164 5.73 22.05 5.69
N ASP A 165 6.12 23.29 5.98
CA ASP A 165 7.00 24.07 5.13
C ASP A 165 8.48 23.82 5.45
N PHE A 166 9.09 22.88 4.74
CA PHE A 166 10.53 22.62 4.83
C PHE A 166 11.39 23.68 4.15
N THR A 167 10.79 24.69 3.50
CA THR A 167 11.53 25.77 2.83
C THR A 167 11.98 26.89 3.78
N GLY A 168 11.60 26.83 5.05
CA GLY A 168 11.96 27.80 6.08
C GLY A 168 11.08 29.04 6.12
N GLN A 169 9.96 29.08 5.41
CA GLN A 169 9.00 30.18 5.46
C GLN A 169 8.27 30.24 6.82
N TYR A 170 8.20 29.13 7.54
CA TYR A 170 7.72 29.07 8.91
C TYR A 170 8.43 30.08 9.85
N GLY A 171 9.69 30.37 9.60
CA GLY A 171 10.41 31.40 10.35
C GLY A 171 9.75 32.77 10.31
N LYS A 172 9.05 33.13 9.24
CA LYS A 172 8.26 34.37 9.14
C LYS A 172 6.99 34.28 9.97
N PHE A 173 6.30 33.16 9.92
CA PHE A 173 5.09 32.90 10.69
C PHE A 173 5.39 32.92 12.18
N TYR A 174 6.36 32.16 12.66
CA TYR A 174 6.76 32.14 14.07
C TYR A 174 7.27 33.50 14.57
N ARG A 175 7.94 34.30 13.75
CA ARG A 175 8.33 35.64 14.11
C ARG A 175 7.12 36.54 14.38
N ALA A 176 6.07 36.43 13.58
CA ALA A 176 4.82 37.17 13.75
C ALA A 176 4.06 36.75 15.02
N TYR A 177 4.10 35.48 15.39
CA TYR A 177 3.33 34.91 16.50
C TYR A 177 4.14 34.58 17.75
N ARG A 178 5.41 34.97 17.83
CA ARG A 178 6.32 34.68 18.97
C ARG A 178 5.81 35.07 20.36
N ALA A 179 4.86 35.98 20.44
CA ALA A 179 4.23 36.43 21.69
C ALA A 179 2.86 35.79 21.94
N ALA A 180 2.38 34.94 21.01
CA ALA A 180 1.09 34.28 21.17
C ALA A 180 1.14 33.22 22.29
N PRO A 181 0.10 33.14 23.17
CA PRO A 181 0.08 32.19 24.29
C PRO A 181 0.32 30.74 23.88
N TRP A 182 -0.26 30.30 22.75
CA TRP A 182 -0.08 28.95 22.21
C TRP A 182 1.38 28.69 21.81
N TYR A 183 2.05 29.64 21.18
CA TYR A 183 3.44 29.50 20.77
C TYR A 183 4.39 29.42 21.99
N ILE A 184 4.12 30.28 23.03
CA ILE A 184 4.91 30.29 24.28
C ILE A 184 4.73 28.96 25.01
N LYS A 185 3.52 28.37 24.99
CA LYS A 185 3.25 27.08 25.59
C LYS A 185 4.03 25.98 24.88
N ASN A 186 3.89 25.86 23.56
CA ASN A 186 4.52 24.80 22.76
C ASN A 186 6.06 24.88 22.78
N LYS A 187 6.63 26.09 22.98
CA LYS A 187 8.09 26.26 23.10
C LYS A 187 8.66 25.75 24.43
N LYS A 188 7.83 25.56 25.45
CA LYS A 188 8.24 25.09 26.78
C LYS A 188 8.15 23.57 26.92
N GLU A 189 7.39 22.91 26.07
CA GLU A 189 7.27 21.48 25.93
C GLU A 189 8.32 20.93 24.95
#